data_b44424995e92b5b61856a29bf562c948
#
_entry.id   b44424995e92b5b61856a29bf562c948
#
_cell.length_a   1.000
_cell.length_b   1.000
_cell.length_c   1.000
_cell.angle_alpha   90.00
_cell.angle_beta   90.00
_cell.angle_gamma   90.00
#
_symmetry.space_group_name_H-M   'P 1'
#
loop_
_entity.id
_entity.type
_entity.pdbx_description
1 polymer ?
#
loop_
_entity_poly.entity_id
_entity_poly.type
_entity_poly.pdbx_seq_one_letter_code
_entity_poly.pdbx_strand_id
1 'polypeptide(L)'
;MSAGKQTDRRGFFREGFRSLLRAFAETAQAAADEAAVRGAGGVRWLRPPGALPEAAFLLTCTRCGDCARACPAGAIRLLPESAGAAVGTPFIDPLMQPCDLCGRCMGACGPGALVPVAEPRQVRMGVAVIDPARCWAVQGSICDLCWQRCPFPDEAIRMVDGKPQVQPEQCTGCGQCAYVCVSTPPAITVQPRS
;
A
#
# COMPACT_ATOMS: atom_id res chain seq x y z
N MET A 1 57.26 -24.42 0.11
CA MET A 1 57.27 -23.97 1.52
C MET A 1 56.08 -23.02 1.65
N SER A 2 55.00 -23.53 2.24
CA SER A 2 53.70 -22.83 2.32
C SER A 2 53.60 -22.16 3.70
N ALA A 3 53.53 -20.82 3.69
CA ALA A 3 53.35 -20.04 4.93
C ALA A 3 51.88 -20.08 5.36
N GLY A 4 51.58 -20.76 6.43
CA GLY A 4 50.25 -20.82 7.05
C GLY A 4 49.85 -19.47 7.64
N LYS A 5 48.73 -18.90 7.16
CA LYS A 5 48.10 -17.68 7.66
C LYS A 5 47.48 -18.02 9.04
N GLN A 6 48.13 -17.62 10.14
CA GLN A 6 47.57 -17.70 11.46
C GLN A 6 46.37 -16.74 11.55
N THR A 7 45.17 -17.27 11.64
CA THR A 7 43.96 -16.51 11.93
C THR A 7 43.96 -16.19 13.42
N ASP A 8 44.17 -14.92 13.77
CA ASP A 8 44.12 -14.41 15.13
C ASP A 8 42.67 -14.52 15.66
N ARG A 9 42.44 -15.42 16.62
CA ARG A 9 41.15 -15.65 17.27
C ARG A 9 40.53 -14.37 17.86
N ARG A 10 41.36 -13.42 18.25
CA ARG A 10 40.91 -12.11 18.79
C ARG A 10 40.40 -11.19 17.70
N GLY A 11 40.94 -11.23 16.47
CA GLY A 11 40.46 -10.49 15.31
C GLY A 11 39.08 -10.96 14.84
N PHE A 12 38.86 -12.27 14.81
CA PHE A 12 37.59 -12.88 14.40
C PHE A 12 36.42 -12.46 15.35
N PHE A 13 36.66 -12.45 16.65
CA PHE A 13 35.64 -12.03 17.63
C PHE A 13 35.32 -10.54 17.52
N ARG A 14 36.30 -9.68 17.22
CA ARG A 14 36.07 -8.23 17.09
C ARG A 14 35.31 -7.88 15.81
N GLU A 15 35.58 -8.57 14.70
CA GLU A 15 34.83 -8.38 13.44
C GLU A 15 33.41 -8.94 13.52
N GLY A 16 33.23 -10.13 14.08
CA GLY A 16 31.91 -10.71 14.30
C GLY A 16 31.02 -9.84 15.21
N PHE A 17 31.60 -9.30 16.29
CA PHE A 17 30.87 -8.43 17.20
C PHE A 17 30.52 -7.07 16.58
N ARG A 18 31.39 -6.49 15.75
CA ARG A 18 31.08 -5.27 14.99
C ARG A 18 30.02 -5.49 13.93
N SER A 19 30.02 -6.62 13.24
CA SER A 19 28.99 -6.98 12.27
C SER A 19 27.62 -7.18 12.95
N LEU A 20 27.62 -7.83 14.10
CA LEU A 20 26.39 -8.01 14.90
C LEU A 20 25.83 -6.67 15.39
N LEU A 21 26.68 -5.78 15.89
CA LEU A 21 26.25 -4.44 16.31
C LEU A 21 25.73 -3.57 15.17
N ARG A 22 26.30 -3.70 13.95
CA ARG A 22 25.75 -3.03 12.76
C ARG A 22 24.37 -3.56 12.39
N ALA A 23 24.19 -4.88 12.34
CA ALA A 23 22.90 -5.48 12.05
C ALA A 23 21.84 -5.09 13.10
N PHE A 24 22.20 -5.03 14.39
CA PHE A 24 21.29 -4.52 15.43
C PHE A 24 20.99 -3.02 15.29
N ALA A 25 21.96 -2.20 14.89
CA ALA A 25 21.75 -0.77 14.67
C ALA A 25 20.83 -0.53 13.46
N GLU A 26 21.00 -1.26 12.36
CA GLU A 26 20.16 -1.17 11.16
C GLU A 26 18.73 -1.62 11.45
N THR A 27 18.53 -2.71 12.20
CA THR A 27 17.19 -3.16 12.61
C THR A 27 16.53 -2.22 13.61
N ALA A 28 17.30 -1.64 14.54
CA ALA A 28 16.79 -0.65 15.49
C ALA A 28 16.42 0.68 14.81
N GLN A 29 17.20 1.10 13.81
CA GLN A 29 16.90 2.28 13.02
C GLN A 29 15.63 2.08 12.19
N ALA A 30 15.50 0.94 11.50
CA ALA A 30 14.30 0.61 10.75
C ALA A 30 13.05 0.53 11.66
N ALA A 31 13.18 -0.04 12.86
CA ALA A 31 12.11 -0.09 13.85
C ALA A 31 11.78 1.30 14.44
N ALA A 32 12.78 2.19 14.61
CA ALA A 32 12.58 3.55 15.07
C ALA A 32 11.91 4.42 13.99
N ASP A 33 12.29 4.23 12.72
CA ASP A 33 11.66 4.90 11.58
C ASP A 33 10.20 4.44 11.38
N GLU A 34 9.92 3.13 11.55
CA GLU A 34 8.55 2.62 11.59
C GLU A 34 7.75 3.13 12.80
N ALA A 35 8.37 3.24 13.98
CA ALA A 35 7.74 3.76 15.19
C ALA A 35 7.50 5.27 15.09
N ALA A 36 8.39 6.04 14.46
CA ALA A 36 8.20 7.46 14.20
C ALA A 36 7.05 7.71 13.22
N VAL A 37 6.89 6.85 12.21
CA VAL A 37 5.74 6.86 11.29
C VAL A 37 4.44 6.43 11.99
N ARG A 38 4.52 5.51 12.97
CA ARG A 38 3.37 5.09 13.80
C ARG A 38 3.03 6.08 14.92
N GLY A 39 4.01 6.77 15.48
CA GLY A 39 3.86 7.70 16.61
C GLY A 39 3.25 9.05 16.26
N ALA A 40 3.34 9.46 15.00
CA ALA A 40 2.54 10.53 14.48
C ALA A 40 1.16 9.96 14.15
N GLY A 41 0.20 9.83 15.06
CA GLY A 41 -1.16 9.29 14.86
C GLY A 41 -1.85 9.71 13.55
N GLY A 42 -1.13 9.64 12.47
CA GLY A 42 -1.40 10.12 11.14
C GLY A 42 -2.34 9.18 10.43
N VAL A 43 -3.43 9.74 9.96
CA VAL A 43 -4.32 9.11 8.98
C VAL A 43 -3.46 8.56 7.85
N ARG A 44 -3.53 7.24 7.63
CA ARG A 44 -2.84 6.60 6.51
C ARG A 44 -3.66 6.83 5.25
N TRP A 45 -3.04 7.43 4.26
CA TRP A 45 -3.70 7.73 2.99
C TRP A 45 -3.47 6.59 1.99
N LEU A 46 -4.51 6.21 1.26
CA LEU A 46 -4.37 5.28 0.15
C LEU A 46 -3.63 5.99 -0.99
N ARG A 47 -2.36 5.64 -1.18
CA ARG A 47 -1.51 6.24 -2.20
C ARG A 47 -1.80 5.65 -3.58
N PRO A 48 -1.57 6.42 -4.67
CA PRO A 48 -1.67 5.90 -6.04
C PRO A 48 -0.74 4.70 -6.29
N PRO A 49 -1.00 3.92 -7.37
CA PRO A 49 -0.11 2.82 -7.77
C PRO A 49 1.34 3.22 -7.86
N GLY A 50 2.23 2.34 -7.42
CA GLY A 50 3.67 2.54 -7.50
C GLY A 50 4.24 3.53 -6.48
N ALA A 51 3.46 4.02 -5.53
CA ALA A 51 3.96 4.93 -4.50
C ALA A 51 5.09 4.28 -3.69
N LEU A 52 6.15 5.04 -3.47
CA LEU A 52 7.23 4.67 -2.55
C LEU A 52 6.67 4.50 -1.12
N PRO A 53 7.39 3.84 -0.21
CA PRO A 53 7.06 3.83 1.21
C PRO A 53 6.83 5.26 1.72
N GLU A 54 5.87 5.47 2.63
CA GLU A 54 5.32 6.80 2.96
C GLU A 54 6.38 7.86 3.26
N ALA A 55 7.41 7.54 4.04
CA ALA A 55 8.48 8.47 4.37
C ALA A 55 9.26 8.92 3.12
N ALA A 56 9.66 7.98 2.27
CA ALA A 56 10.35 8.26 1.01
C ALA A 56 9.42 8.99 0.02
N PHE A 57 8.14 8.62 -0.01
CA PHE A 57 7.14 9.27 -0.84
C PHE A 57 6.99 10.76 -0.50
N LEU A 58 6.88 11.11 0.78
CA LEU A 58 6.73 12.49 1.23
C LEU A 58 7.96 13.36 0.91
N LEU A 59 9.16 12.75 0.93
CA LEU A 59 10.41 13.43 0.58
C LEU A 59 10.58 13.61 -0.93
N THR A 60 10.09 12.67 -1.73
CA THR A 60 10.28 12.66 -3.20
C THR A 60 9.17 13.40 -3.94
N CYS A 61 7.94 13.39 -3.41
CA CYS A 61 6.79 14.01 -4.05
C CYS A 61 6.88 15.54 -4.04
N THR A 62 7.01 16.14 -5.22
CA THR A 62 7.04 17.61 -5.39
C THR A 62 5.65 18.26 -5.37
N ARG A 63 4.58 17.49 -5.20
CA ARG A 63 3.19 17.98 -5.17
C ARG A 63 2.75 18.65 -6.46
N CYS A 64 3.36 18.32 -7.60
CA CYS A 64 3.08 18.95 -8.91
C CYS A 64 1.69 18.66 -9.46
N GLY A 65 1.01 17.62 -8.99
CA GLY A 65 -0.33 17.23 -9.42
C GLY A 65 -0.39 16.52 -10.79
N ASP A 66 0.76 16.22 -11.44
CA ASP A 66 0.79 15.57 -12.77
C ASP A 66 0.10 14.19 -12.75
N CYS A 67 0.29 13.42 -11.70
CA CYS A 67 -0.37 12.13 -11.51
C CYS A 67 -1.91 12.25 -11.46
N ALA A 68 -2.43 13.31 -10.85
CA ALA A 68 -3.87 13.57 -10.79
C ALA A 68 -4.40 13.99 -12.17
N ARG A 69 -3.69 14.87 -12.88
CA ARG A 69 -4.06 15.29 -14.26
C ARG A 69 -4.01 14.14 -15.27
N ALA A 70 -3.06 13.22 -15.09
CA ALA A 70 -2.90 12.05 -15.96
C ALA A 70 -3.92 10.93 -15.68
N CYS A 71 -4.69 10.99 -14.60
CA CYS A 71 -5.64 9.95 -14.21
C CYS A 71 -6.94 10.06 -15.02
N PRO A 72 -7.24 9.13 -15.95
CA PRO A 72 -8.45 9.23 -16.78
C PRO A 72 -9.73 8.97 -15.98
N ALA A 73 -9.64 8.19 -14.92
CA ALA A 73 -10.75 7.91 -14.02
C ALA A 73 -11.02 9.07 -13.02
N GLY A 74 -10.10 10.05 -12.89
CA GLY A 74 -10.21 11.07 -11.86
C GLY A 74 -10.09 10.55 -10.43
N ALA A 75 -9.49 9.37 -10.24
CA ALA A 75 -9.39 8.71 -8.94
C ALA A 75 -8.40 9.38 -7.98
N ILE A 76 -7.43 10.14 -8.52
CA ILE A 76 -6.38 10.76 -7.72
C ILE A 76 -6.78 12.19 -7.36
N ARG A 77 -6.82 12.45 -6.05
CA ARG A 77 -7.06 13.77 -5.45
C ARG A 77 -5.82 14.22 -4.70
N LEU A 78 -5.71 15.52 -4.43
CA LEU A 78 -4.65 16.09 -3.60
C LEU A 78 -5.17 16.36 -2.20
N LEU A 79 -4.36 16.03 -1.21
CA LEU A 79 -4.71 16.20 0.19
C LEU A 79 -4.86 17.68 0.56
N PRO A 80 -5.90 18.02 1.36
CA PRO A 80 -6.16 19.39 1.80
C PRO A 80 -5.16 19.86 2.84
N GLU A 81 -5.20 21.15 3.19
CA GLU A 81 -4.32 21.78 4.18
C GLU A 81 -4.35 21.10 5.56
N SER A 82 -5.49 20.50 5.92
CA SER A 82 -5.63 19.75 7.18
C SER A 82 -4.79 18.47 7.27
N ALA A 83 -4.17 18.04 6.18
CA ALA A 83 -3.38 16.80 6.13
C ALA A 83 -1.94 16.95 6.67
N GLY A 84 -1.57 18.09 7.24
CA GLY A 84 -0.26 18.32 7.85
C GLY A 84 0.89 18.13 6.87
N ALA A 85 1.87 17.30 7.20
CA ALA A 85 3.04 17.06 6.34
C ALA A 85 2.70 16.47 4.97
N ALA A 86 1.53 15.82 4.84
CA ALA A 86 1.07 15.22 3.60
C ALA A 86 0.27 16.17 2.70
N VAL A 87 0.07 17.44 3.09
CA VAL A 87 -0.70 18.43 2.31
C VAL A 87 -0.23 18.49 0.86
N GLY A 88 -1.18 18.55 -0.09
CA GLY A 88 -0.91 18.63 -1.52
C GLY A 88 -0.39 17.34 -2.16
N THR A 89 -0.14 16.29 -1.39
CA THR A 89 0.27 15.00 -1.95
C THR A 89 -0.94 14.19 -2.46
N PRO A 90 -0.75 13.34 -3.49
CA PRO A 90 -1.84 12.57 -4.09
C PRO A 90 -2.33 11.42 -3.19
N PHE A 91 -3.65 11.22 -3.19
CA PHE A 91 -4.30 10.08 -2.55
C PHE A 91 -5.51 9.61 -3.36
N ILE A 92 -6.03 8.45 -3.05
CA ILE A 92 -7.26 7.90 -3.62
C ILE A 92 -8.27 7.72 -2.49
N ASP A 93 -9.50 8.20 -2.73
CA ASP A 93 -10.66 7.84 -1.91
C ASP A 93 -11.53 6.85 -2.71
N PRO A 94 -11.48 5.55 -2.36
CA PRO A 94 -12.18 4.52 -3.12
C PRO A 94 -13.70 4.70 -3.13
N LEU A 95 -14.26 5.34 -2.11
CA LEU A 95 -15.70 5.56 -2.02
C LEU A 95 -16.18 6.70 -2.96
N MET A 96 -15.28 7.60 -3.31
CA MET A 96 -15.56 8.68 -4.26
C MET A 96 -15.26 8.24 -5.71
N GLN A 97 -14.08 7.68 -5.95
CA GLN A 97 -13.66 7.21 -7.26
C GLN A 97 -12.53 6.17 -7.13
N PRO A 98 -12.76 4.91 -7.51
CA PRO A 98 -11.77 3.85 -7.41
C PRO A 98 -10.72 3.93 -8.52
N CYS A 99 -9.60 3.21 -8.35
CA CYS A 99 -8.53 3.13 -9.33
C CYS A 99 -8.81 2.07 -10.40
N ASP A 100 -8.61 2.42 -11.69
CA ASP A 100 -8.75 1.49 -12.83
C ASP A 100 -7.46 0.71 -13.14
N LEU A 101 -6.42 0.87 -12.33
CA LEU A 101 -5.11 0.21 -12.51
C LEU A 101 -4.44 0.49 -13.86
N CYS A 102 -4.76 1.58 -14.52
CA CYS A 102 -4.25 1.92 -15.86
C CYS A 102 -2.77 2.34 -15.92
N GLY A 103 -2.13 2.60 -14.78
CA GLY A 103 -0.71 2.93 -14.65
C GLY A 103 -0.28 4.33 -15.13
N ARG A 104 -1.16 5.14 -15.72
CA ARG A 104 -0.78 6.45 -16.29
C ARG A 104 -0.16 7.41 -15.30
N CYS A 105 -0.60 7.38 -14.04
CA CYS A 105 -0.04 8.22 -12.98
C CYS A 105 1.44 7.94 -12.69
N MET A 106 1.87 6.67 -12.82
CA MET A 106 3.28 6.28 -12.65
C MET A 106 4.14 6.86 -13.78
N GLY A 107 3.67 6.76 -15.03
CA GLY A 107 4.38 7.31 -16.19
C GLY A 107 4.45 8.85 -16.19
N ALA A 108 3.51 9.52 -15.54
CA ALA A 108 3.47 10.99 -15.43
C ALA A 108 4.28 11.53 -14.23
N CYS A 109 4.80 10.66 -13.36
CA CYS A 109 5.52 11.09 -12.16
C CYS A 109 6.99 11.39 -12.44
N GLY A 110 7.29 12.62 -12.89
CA GLY A 110 8.67 13.06 -13.16
C GLY A 110 9.62 12.93 -11.96
N PRO A 111 9.22 13.28 -10.72
CA PRO A 111 10.08 13.14 -9.54
C PRO A 111 10.36 11.68 -9.14
N GLY A 112 9.61 10.70 -9.64
CA GLY A 112 9.79 9.28 -9.29
C GLY A 112 9.20 8.87 -7.94
N ALA A 113 8.29 9.66 -7.35
CA ALA A 113 7.57 9.27 -6.14
C ALA A 113 6.58 8.12 -6.40
N LEU A 114 6.14 7.95 -7.65
CA LEU A 114 5.38 6.80 -8.15
C LEU A 114 6.27 6.04 -9.13
N VAL A 115 6.68 4.85 -8.75
CA VAL A 115 7.57 3.98 -9.55
C VAL A 115 6.72 3.09 -10.47
N PRO A 116 7.08 2.93 -11.75
CA PRO A 116 6.39 2.03 -12.65
C PRO A 116 6.34 0.58 -12.11
N VAL A 117 5.15 -0.01 -12.16
CA VAL A 117 4.90 -1.41 -11.85
C VAL A 117 4.59 -2.12 -13.17
N ALA A 118 5.25 -3.25 -13.44
CA ALA A 118 5.18 -3.92 -14.74
C ALA A 118 3.77 -4.41 -15.08
N GLU A 119 3.05 -4.92 -14.08
CA GLU A 119 1.71 -5.47 -14.28
C GLU A 119 0.71 -4.94 -13.24
N PRO A 120 -0.55 -4.73 -13.62
CA PRO A 120 -1.60 -4.31 -12.69
C PRO A 120 -1.74 -5.21 -11.46
N ARG A 121 -1.47 -6.52 -11.60
CA ARG A 121 -1.50 -7.50 -10.51
C ARG A 121 -0.44 -7.26 -9.43
N GLN A 122 0.64 -6.58 -9.77
CA GLN A 122 1.74 -6.28 -8.84
C GLN A 122 1.51 -5.00 -8.02
N VAL A 123 0.47 -4.23 -8.36
CA VAL A 123 0.08 -3.05 -7.59
C VAL A 123 -0.32 -3.44 -6.17
N ARG A 124 0.16 -2.70 -5.18
CA ARG A 124 -0.05 -2.97 -3.74
C ARG A 124 -0.34 -1.68 -2.97
N MET A 125 -1.44 -1.00 -3.34
CA MET A 125 -1.85 0.24 -2.65
C MET A 125 -2.41 -0.02 -1.26
N GLY A 126 -3.22 -1.07 -1.13
CA GLY A 126 -3.93 -1.40 0.10
C GLY A 126 -4.54 -2.78 0.05
N VAL A 127 -5.34 -3.11 1.06
CA VAL A 127 -6.12 -4.35 1.16
C VAL A 127 -7.57 -4.01 1.47
N ALA A 128 -8.48 -4.62 0.72
CA ALA A 128 -9.90 -4.52 1.04
C ALA A 128 -10.21 -5.32 2.31
N VAL A 129 -10.98 -4.71 3.22
CA VAL A 129 -11.42 -5.33 4.47
C VAL A 129 -12.94 -5.30 4.50
N ILE A 130 -13.56 -6.45 4.74
CA ILE A 130 -15.00 -6.62 4.80
C ILE A 130 -15.44 -6.61 6.27
N ASP A 131 -16.39 -5.73 6.60
CA ASP A 131 -17.07 -5.75 7.88
C ASP A 131 -18.21 -6.78 7.81
N PRO A 132 -18.11 -7.91 8.52
CA PRO A 132 -19.14 -8.94 8.47
C PRO A 132 -20.49 -8.49 9.04
N ALA A 133 -20.48 -7.53 9.96
CA ALA A 133 -21.70 -7.01 10.55
C ALA A 133 -22.54 -6.15 9.58
N ARG A 134 -21.93 -5.67 8.50
CA ARG A 134 -22.58 -4.83 7.48
C ARG A 134 -22.72 -5.50 6.12
N CYS A 135 -21.98 -6.58 5.87
CA CYS A 135 -21.98 -7.26 4.57
C CYS A 135 -23.26 -8.09 4.39
N TRP A 136 -24.09 -7.71 3.42
CA TRP A 136 -25.35 -8.41 3.13
C TRP A 136 -25.15 -9.89 2.83
N ALA A 137 -24.12 -10.26 2.07
CA ALA A 137 -23.82 -11.66 1.79
C ALA A 137 -23.48 -12.46 3.05
N VAL A 138 -22.70 -11.85 3.97
CA VAL A 138 -22.38 -12.48 5.26
C VAL A 138 -23.62 -12.58 6.15
N GLN A 139 -24.54 -11.62 6.04
CA GLN A 139 -25.84 -11.60 6.75
C GLN A 139 -26.89 -12.56 6.14
N GLY A 140 -26.55 -13.32 5.08
CA GLY A 140 -27.43 -14.31 4.48
C GLY A 140 -28.24 -13.83 3.28
N SER A 141 -28.02 -12.61 2.80
CA SER A 141 -28.61 -12.13 1.54
C SER A 141 -27.76 -12.54 0.33
N ILE A 142 -28.37 -12.65 -0.83
CA ILE A 142 -27.62 -12.89 -2.07
C ILE A 142 -26.96 -11.56 -2.50
N CYS A 143 -25.63 -11.51 -2.49
CA CYS A 143 -24.85 -10.35 -2.93
C CYS A 143 -23.42 -10.76 -3.29
N ASP A 144 -22.99 -10.44 -4.51
CA ASP A 144 -21.67 -10.77 -5.05
C ASP A 144 -21.01 -9.59 -5.81
N LEU A 145 -21.58 -8.37 -5.69
CA LEU A 145 -21.14 -7.19 -6.44
C LEU A 145 -19.65 -6.90 -6.30
N CYS A 146 -19.08 -7.07 -5.10
CA CYS A 146 -17.67 -6.85 -4.85
C CYS A 146 -16.78 -7.84 -5.61
N TRP A 147 -17.22 -9.09 -5.76
CA TRP A 147 -16.56 -10.11 -6.56
C TRP A 147 -16.67 -9.80 -8.06
N GLN A 148 -17.87 -9.49 -8.55
CA GLN A 148 -18.10 -9.16 -9.96
C GLN A 148 -17.31 -7.94 -10.42
N ARG A 149 -17.15 -6.94 -9.55
CA ARG A 149 -16.44 -5.70 -9.88
C ARG A 149 -14.92 -5.80 -9.67
N CYS A 150 -14.44 -6.84 -9.01
CA CYS A 150 -13.01 -7.01 -8.78
C CYS A 150 -12.27 -7.22 -10.12
N PRO A 151 -11.18 -6.49 -10.41
CA PRO A 151 -10.37 -6.75 -11.60
C PRO A 151 -9.73 -8.15 -11.63
N PHE A 152 -9.66 -8.81 -10.47
CA PHE A 152 -9.06 -10.12 -10.27
C PHE A 152 -10.03 -11.04 -9.47
N PRO A 153 -11.21 -11.34 -10.03
CA PRO A 153 -12.15 -12.24 -9.37
C PRO A 153 -11.53 -13.62 -9.21
N ASP A 154 -11.93 -14.33 -8.16
CA ASP A 154 -11.40 -15.64 -7.75
C ASP A 154 -9.92 -15.65 -7.32
N GLU A 155 -9.19 -14.57 -7.56
CA GLU A 155 -7.83 -14.39 -7.07
C GLU A 155 -7.80 -13.46 -5.84
N ALA A 156 -8.25 -12.21 -5.99
CA ALA A 156 -8.23 -11.20 -4.93
C ALA A 156 -9.49 -11.22 -4.04
N ILE A 157 -10.63 -11.58 -4.60
CA ILE A 157 -11.88 -11.83 -3.85
C ILE A 157 -12.46 -13.16 -4.36
N ARG A 158 -12.78 -14.07 -3.42
CA ARG A 158 -13.44 -15.35 -3.71
C ARG A 158 -14.80 -15.38 -3.05
N MET A 159 -15.77 -16.06 -3.68
CA MET A 159 -17.04 -16.37 -3.06
C MET A 159 -16.98 -17.78 -2.46
N VAL A 160 -17.04 -17.89 -1.13
CA VAL A 160 -17.05 -19.18 -0.41
C VAL A 160 -18.38 -19.27 0.33
N ASP A 161 -19.17 -20.29 0.00
CA ASP A 161 -20.53 -20.48 0.54
C ASP A 161 -21.39 -19.21 0.42
N GLY A 162 -21.31 -18.53 -0.74
CA GLY A 162 -22.02 -17.29 -1.01
C GLY A 162 -21.49 -16.04 -0.28
N LYS A 163 -20.37 -16.14 0.43
CA LYS A 163 -19.77 -15.04 1.19
C LYS A 163 -18.44 -14.60 0.58
N PRO A 164 -18.21 -13.30 0.41
CA PRO A 164 -16.95 -12.81 -0.15
C PRO A 164 -15.80 -12.93 0.86
N GLN A 165 -14.68 -13.44 0.40
CA GLN A 165 -13.42 -13.54 1.14
C GLN A 165 -12.32 -12.84 0.36
N VAL A 166 -11.66 -11.85 0.96
CA VAL A 166 -10.52 -11.15 0.38
C VAL A 166 -9.26 -11.98 0.59
N GLN A 167 -8.44 -12.08 -0.48
CA GLN A 167 -7.11 -12.66 -0.44
C GLN A 167 -6.10 -11.50 -0.35
N PRO A 168 -5.54 -11.19 0.84
CA PRO A 168 -4.73 -9.99 1.03
C PRO A 168 -3.54 -9.90 0.07
N GLU A 169 -2.87 -11.03 -0.19
CA GLU A 169 -1.68 -11.08 -1.03
C GLU A 169 -1.98 -10.80 -2.52
N GLN A 170 -3.20 -11.06 -2.96
CA GLN A 170 -3.63 -10.82 -4.33
C GLN A 170 -4.38 -9.49 -4.49
N CYS A 171 -4.79 -8.87 -3.38
CA CYS A 171 -5.52 -7.62 -3.41
C CYS A 171 -4.59 -6.45 -3.77
N THR A 172 -4.94 -5.69 -4.80
CA THR A 172 -4.23 -4.50 -5.24
C THR A 172 -4.60 -3.24 -4.45
N GLY A 173 -5.74 -3.27 -3.73
CA GLY A 173 -6.28 -2.10 -3.04
C GLY A 173 -6.91 -1.06 -3.97
N CYS A 174 -7.33 -1.44 -5.20
CA CYS A 174 -7.89 -0.52 -6.19
C CYS A 174 -9.20 0.15 -5.76
N GLY A 175 -9.93 -0.46 -4.82
CA GLY A 175 -11.15 0.10 -4.25
C GLY A 175 -12.44 -0.16 -5.05
N GLN A 176 -12.37 -0.87 -6.18
CA GLN A 176 -13.54 -1.16 -7.01
C GLN A 176 -14.67 -1.87 -6.23
N CYS A 177 -14.30 -2.81 -5.33
CA CYS A 177 -15.24 -3.51 -4.48
C CYS A 177 -15.88 -2.62 -3.40
N ALA A 178 -15.16 -1.64 -2.87
CA ALA A 178 -15.68 -0.70 -1.90
C ALA A 178 -16.67 0.29 -2.55
N TYR A 179 -16.35 0.74 -3.77
CA TYR A 179 -17.17 1.67 -4.55
C TYR A 179 -18.56 1.11 -4.88
N VAL A 180 -18.64 -0.18 -5.23
CA VAL A 180 -19.93 -0.82 -5.62
C VAL A 180 -20.69 -1.40 -4.44
N CYS A 181 -20.15 -1.31 -3.23
CA CYS A 181 -20.80 -1.86 -2.04
C CYS A 181 -22.12 -1.14 -1.76
N VAL A 182 -23.22 -1.88 -1.77
CA VAL A 182 -24.57 -1.35 -1.59
C VAL A 182 -24.99 -1.15 -0.13
N SER A 183 -24.17 -1.61 0.81
CA SER A 183 -24.43 -1.37 2.25
C SER A 183 -24.25 0.12 2.59
N THR A 184 -25.05 0.62 3.51
CA THR A 184 -24.94 2.00 4.01
C THR A 184 -24.77 2.01 5.52
N PRO A 185 -23.59 2.40 6.05
CA PRO A 185 -22.36 2.70 5.31
C PRO A 185 -21.77 1.45 4.63
N PRO A 186 -20.88 1.61 3.63
CA PRO A 186 -20.28 0.49 2.93
C PRO A 186 -19.65 -0.53 3.87
N ALA A 187 -19.88 -1.82 3.58
CA ALA A 187 -19.31 -2.92 4.35
C ALA A 187 -17.84 -3.19 4.00
N ILE A 188 -17.35 -2.60 2.89
CA ILE A 188 -15.97 -2.79 2.45
C ILE A 188 -15.24 -1.47 2.56
N THR A 189 -14.06 -1.51 3.18
CA THR A 189 -13.10 -0.41 3.23
C THR A 189 -11.78 -0.88 2.65
N VAL A 190 -10.93 0.06 2.21
CA VAL A 190 -9.57 -0.25 1.76
C VAL A 190 -8.58 0.31 2.77
N GLN A 191 -7.83 -0.56 3.40
CA GLN A 191 -6.77 -0.18 4.32
C GLN A 191 -5.46 -0.04 3.53
N PRO A 192 -4.77 1.13 3.60
CA PRO A 192 -3.49 1.32 2.95
C PRO A 192 -2.45 0.31 3.43
N ARG A 193 -1.59 -0.18 2.53
CA ARG A 193 -0.39 -0.92 2.91
C ARG A 193 0.67 0.06 3.43
N SER A 194 1.50 -0.43 4.36
CA SER A 194 2.63 0.33 4.91
C SER A 194 3.76 0.41 3.92
#